data_c646e064f7f5d5222b6b57dea729cc6d
#
_entry.id   c646e064f7f5d5222b6b57dea729cc6d
#
_cell.length_a   1.000
_cell.length_b   1.000
_cell.length_c   1.000
_cell.angle_alpha   90.00
_cell.angle_beta   90.00
_cell.angle_gamma   90.00
#
_symmetry.space_group_name_H-M   'P 1'
#
loop_
_entity.id
_entity.type
_entity.pdbx_description
1 polymer ?
#
loop_
_entity_poly.entity_id
_entity_poly.type
_entity_poly.pdbx_seq_one_letter_code
_entity_poly.pdbx_strand_id
1 'polypeptide(L)'
;GTGPAGEEERQQNGSDQELSQFKINLWFGRSLWGMQLRDEQIALDYLVTRQEIDPERIGAEGMSMGSTRAWWLAALDDRIKAVVGVACFTRYKELIEQRQLKAHGIYYFVPGILNHFDTEAIMGLIAPRPFLVLTGDSDAGSPLEGMKVLEQKLDTVYSLYNKSENFRSIIYRNTGHVYTDEMKTEMLYWFNT
;
A
#
# COMPACT_ATOMS: atom_id res chain seq x y z
N GLY A 1 -7.47 -10.43 -5.44
CA GLY A 1 -8.63 -11.07 -6.04
C GLY A 1 -9.89 -10.27 -5.82
N THR A 2 -10.59 -10.01 -6.88
CA THR A 2 -11.96 -9.51 -6.87
C THR A 2 -12.85 -10.61 -6.29
N GLY A 3 -13.86 -10.27 -5.48
CA GLY A 3 -14.75 -11.19 -4.80
C GLY A 3 -15.39 -12.27 -5.67
N PRO A 4 -16.21 -13.19 -5.12
CA PRO A 4 -16.73 -14.32 -5.85
C PRO A 4 -17.63 -13.84 -7.00
N ALA A 5 -17.09 -13.91 -8.21
CA ALA A 5 -17.85 -13.72 -9.44
C ALA A 5 -18.46 -15.06 -9.86
N GLY A 6 -19.67 -15.03 -10.36
CA GLY A 6 -20.30 -16.22 -10.98
C GLY A 6 -19.49 -16.74 -12.16
N GLU A 7 -19.72 -17.98 -12.55
CA GLU A 7 -18.93 -18.66 -13.59
C GLU A 7 -19.02 -17.95 -14.96
N GLU A 8 -20.14 -17.31 -15.27
CA GLU A 8 -20.34 -16.50 -16.47
C GLU A 8 -19.55 -15.18 -16.42
N GLU A 9 -19.39 -14.55 -15.24
CA GLU A 9 -18.57 -13.34 -15.08
C GLU A 9 -17.07 -13.64 -15.13
N ARG A 10 -16.63 -14.85 -14.83
CA ARG A 10 -15.21 -15.27 -14.95
C ARG A 10 -14.73 -15.37 -16.39
N GLN A 11 -15.64 -15.46 -17.35
CA GLN A 11 -15.32 -15.47 -18.77
C GLN A 11 -15.19 -14.07 -19.35
N GLN A 12 -15.64 -13.03 -18.64
CA GLN A 12 -15.42 -11.65 -19.01
C GLN A 12 -13.99 -11.21 -18.66
N ASN A 13 -13.47 -10.25 -19.37
CA ASN A 13 -12.14 -9.67 -19.14
C ASN A 13 -11.99 -9.23 -17.68
N GLY A 14 -10.91 -9.59 -16.99
CA GLY A 14 -10.74 -9.33 -15.56
C GLY A 14 -10.95 -7.86 -15.15
N SER A 15 -10.67 -6.91 -16.06
CA SER A 15 -10.95 -5.49 -15.90
C SER A 15 -12.45 -5.16 -15.81
N ASP A 16 -13.31 -5.91 -16.47
CA ASP A 16 -14.75 -5.69 -16.46
C ASP A 16 -15.39 -6.15 -15.16
N GLN A 17 -14.88 -7.21 -14.54
CA GLN A 17 -15.31 -7.67 -13.23
C GLN A 17 -14.94 -6.69 -12.14
N GLU A 18 -13.72 -6.20 -12.12
CA GLU A 18 -13.24 -5.21 -11.18
C GLU A 18 -14.03 -3.90 -11.30
N LEU A 19 -14.26 -3.43 -12.52
CA LEU A 19 -15.07 -2.23 -12.79
C LEU A 19 -16.52 -2.42 -12.33
N SER A 20 -17.11 -3.59 -12.54
CA SER A 20 -18.47 -3.91 -12.09
C SER A 20 -18.56 -3.91 -10.56
N GLN A 21 -17.62 -4.54 -9.88
CA GLN A 21 -17.55 -4.55 -8.42
C GLN A 21 -17.35 -3.13 -7.85
N PHE A 22 -16.49 -2.32 -8.49
CA PHE A 22 -16.31 -0.94 -8.11
C PHE A 22 -17.61 -0.14 -8.19
N LYS A 23 -18.35 -0.23 -9.30
CA LYS A 23 -19.64 0.46 -9.52
C LYS A 23 -20.70 0.02 -8.52
N ILE A 24 -20.83 -1.28 -8.25
CA ILE A 24 -21.77 -1.83 -7.27
C ILE A 24 -21.46 -1.27 -5.88
N ASN A 25 -20.20 -1.29 -5.46
CA ASN A 25 -19.82 -0.76 -4.16
C ASN A 25 -20.14 0.73 -4.03
N LEU A 26 -19.93 1.55 -5.09
CA LEU A 26 -20.31 2.96 -5.09
C LEU A 26 -21.82 3.17 -4.86
N TRP A 27 -22.68 2.37 -5.49
CA TRP A 27 -24.12 2.47 -5.29
C TRP A 27 -24.56 2.14 -3.85
N PHE A 28 -23.81 1.27 -3.18
CA PHE A 28 -24.05 0.96 -1.76
C PHE A 28 -23.30 1.89 -0.78
N GLY A 29 -22.69 2.98 -1.27
CA GLY A 29 -21.93 3.91 -0.44
C GLY A 29 -20.65 3.32 0.14
N ARG A 30 -20.04 2.37 -0.55
CA ARG A 30 -18.80 1.67 -0.16
C ARG A 30 -17.73 1.93 -1.22
N SER A 31 -16.46 1.74 -0.84
CA SER A 31 -15.35 1.65 -1.79
C SER A 31 -14.93 0.21 -1.99
N LEU A 32 -14.56 -0.18 -3.21
CA LEU A 32 -13.98 -1.50 -3.47
C LEU A 32 -12.69 -1.68 -2.66
N TRP A 33 -11.90 -0.61 -2.53
CA TRP A 33 -10.69 -0.60 -1.71
C TRP A 33 -10.96 -0.93 -0.24
N GLY A 34 -11.98 -0.30 0.36
CA GLY A 34 -12.38 -0.58 1.74
C GLY A 34 -12.84 -2.02 1.96
N MET A 35 -13.51 -2.62 0.95
CA MET A 35 -13.90 -4.05 1.02
C MET A 35 -12.66 -4.95 1.01
N GLN A 36 -11.68 -4.67 0.14
CA GLN A 36 -10.43 -5.44 0.09
C GLN A 36 -9.63 -5.34 1.39
N LEU A 37 -9.52 -4.14 1.97
CA LEU A 37 -8.85 -3.96 3.27
C LEU A 37 -9.59 -4.69 4.41
N ARG A 38 -10.91 -4.76 4.36
CA ARG A 38 -11.68 -5.57 5.31
C ARG A 38 -11.37 -7.06 5.19
N ASP A 39 -11.22 -7.56 3.97
CA ASP A 39 -10.81 -8.95 3.72
C ASP A 39 -9.40 -9.23 4.28
N GLU A 40 -8.47 -8.28 4.16
CA GLU A 40 -7.13 -8.38 4.78
C GLU A 40 -7.20 -8.45 6.31
N GLN A 41 -8.03 -7.61 6.93
CA GLN A 41 -8.21 -7.66 8.38
C GLN A 41 -8.81 -9.00 8.84
N ILE A 42 -9.77 -9.55 8.09
CA ILE A 42 -10.32 -10.89 8.39
C ILE A 42 -9.25 -11.98 8.23
N ALA A 43 -8.39 -11.88 7.21
CA ALA A 43 -7.27 -12.81 7.06
C ALA A 43 -6.30 -12.70 8.24
N LEU A 44 -6.02 -11.48 8.71
CA LEU A 44 -5.19 -11.26 9.89
C LEU A 44 -5.86 -11.79 11.18
N ASP A 45 -7.19 -11.61 11.33
CA ASP A 45 -7.97 -12.21 12.43
C ASP A 45 -7.77 -13.74 12.47
N TYR A 46 -7.77 -14.39 11.30
CA TYR A 46 -7.50 -15.82 11.22
C TYR A 46 -6.04 -16.16 11.56
N LEU A 47 -5.07 -15.41 11.02
CA LEU A 47 -3.65 -15.67 11.25
C LEU A 47 -3.29 -15.67 12.73
N VAL A 48 -3.78 -14.71 13.51
CA VAL A 48 -3.49 -14.62 14.95
C VAL A 48 -4.10 -15.77 15.79
N THR A 49 -5.01 -16.56 15.21
CA THR A 49 -5.54 -17.77 15.89
C THR A 49 -4.65 -18.99 15.70
N ARG A 50 -3.65 -18.92 14.81
CA ARG A 50 -2.78 -20.04 14.48
C ARG A 50 -1.67 -20.20 15.50
N GLN A 51 -1.47 -21.39 16.03
CA GLN A 51 -0.45 -21.65 17.06
C GLN A 51 0.99 -21.53 16.55
N GLU A 52 1.20 -21.69 15.24
CA GLU A 52 2.49 -21.54 14.57
C GLU A 52 2.88 -20.09 14.28
N ILE A 53 1.97 -19.13 14.52
CA ILE A 53 2.19 -17.69 14.27
C ILE A 53 2.45 -16.99 15.60
N ASP A 54 3.53 -16.21 15.63
CA ASP A 54 3.79 -15.27 16.73
C ASP A 54 3.06 -13.94 16.43
N PRO A 55 2.00 -13.60 17.18
CA PRO A 55 1.21 -12.39 16.93
C PRO A 55 1.99 -11.09 17.16
N GLU A 56 3.10 -11.15 17.92
CA GLU A 56 3.96 -9.98 18.14
C GLU A 56 5.00 -9.77 17.02
N ARG A 57 5.05 -10.67 16.04
CA ARG A 57 6.03 -10.63 14.96
C ARG A 57 5.40 -10.74 13.57
N ILE A 58 4.23 -10.14 13.38
CA ILE A 58 3.56 -10.11 12.08
C ILE A 58 4.02 -8.87 11.31
N GLY A 59 4.62 -9.09 10.15
CA GLY A 59 4.95 -8.05 9.19
C GLY A 59 4.05 -8.08 7.96
N ALA A 60 3.98 -6.98 7.22
CA ALA A 60 3.30 -6.91 5.93
C ALA A 60 4.29 -6.47 4.85
N GLU A 61 4.27 -7.17 3.73
CA GLU A 61 5.11 -6.86 2.56
C GLU A 61 4.29 -7.00 1.29
N GLY A 62 4.65 -6.21 0.29
CA GLY A 62 4.08 -6.37 -1.03
C GLY A 62 4.68 -5.46 -2.07
N MET A 63 4.48 -5.84 -3.34
CA MET A 63 4.87 -5.03 -4.49
C MET A 63 3.63 -4.45 -5.18
N SER A 64 3.72 -3.21 -5.69
CA SER A 64 2.69 -2.57 -6.50
C SER A 64 1.37 -2.46 -5.71
N MET A 65 0.28 -3.05 -6.19
CA MET A 65 -0.97 -3.16 -5.43
C MET A 65 -0.75 -3.80 -4.05
N GLY A 66 0.12 -4.81 -3.96
CA GLY A 66 0.50 -5.44 -2.68
C GLY A 66 1.18 -4.47 -1.73
N SER A 67 2.05 -3.58 -2.23
CA SER A 67 2.65 -2.49 -1.44
C SER A 67 1.57 -1.58 -0.86
N THR A 68 0.64 -1.12 -1.71
CA THR A 68 -0.47 -0.26 -1.28
C THR A 68 -1.33 -0.96 -0.21
N ARG A 69 -1.65 -2.24 -0.40
CA ARG A 69 -2.39 -3.04 0.59
C ARG A 69 -1.62 -3.18 1.90
N ALA A 70 -0.31 -3.43 1.84
CA ALA A 70 0.53 -3.61 3.03
C ALA A 70 0.56 -2.35 3.92
N TRP A 71 0.85 -1.17 3.34
CA TRP A 71 0.89 0.05 4.15
C TRP A 71 -0.50 0.56 4.56
N TRP A 72 -1.57 0.32 3.76
CA TRP A 72 -2.92 0.60 4.20
C TRP A 72 -3.35 -0.30 5.36
N LEU A 73 -3.08 -1.62 5.27
CA LEU A 73 -3.39 -2.55 6.35
C LEU A 73 -2.68 -2.15 7.63
N ALA A 74 -1.38 -1.86 7.55
CA ALA A 74 -0.61 -1.43 8.71
C ALA A 74 -1.08 -0.10 9.29
N ALA A 75 -1.55 0.83 8.47
CA ALA A 75 -2.12 2.09 8.95
C ALA A 75 -3.43 1.89 9.73
N LEU A 76 -4.19 0.84 9.41
CA LEU A 76 -5.51 0.55 9.99
C LEU A 76 -5.50 -0.55 11.06
N ASP A 77 -4.38 -1.28 11.21
CA ASP A 77 -4.27 -2.41 12.12
C ASP A 77 -2.87 -2.46 12.76
N ASP A 78 -2.81 -2.26 14.06
CA ASP A 78 -1.56 -2.19 14.84
C ASP A 78 -0.93 -3.56 15.13
N ARG A 79 -1.61 -4.64 14.77
CA ARG A 79 -1.05 -6.00 14.80
C ARG A 79 0.05 -6.19 13.75
N ILE A 80 0.08 -5.38 12.69
CA ILE A 80 1.21 -5.35 11.76
C ILE A 80 2.36 -4.57 12.43
N LYS A 81 3.44 -5.26 12.76
CA LYS A 81 4.56 -4.71 13.53
C LYS A 81 5.64 -4.05 12.68
N ALA A 82 5.77 -4.46 11.43
CA ALA A 82 6.71 -3.88 10.46
C ALA A 82 6.14 -3.95 9.05
N VAL A 83 6.52 -2.99 8.19
CA VAL A 83 6.01 -2.89 6.81
C VAL A 83 7.14 -2.72 5.83
N VAL A 84 7.05 -3.41 4.69
CA VAL A 84 7.88 -3.14 3.52
C VAL A 84 6.99 -2.93 2.31
N GLY A 85 7.07 -1.75 1.70
CA GLY A 85 6.38 -1.43 0.45
C GLY A 85 7.36 -1.38 -0.72
N VAL A 86 7.12 -2.18 -1.76
CA VAL A 86 7.92 -2.15 -2.99
C VAL A 86 7.09 -1.55 -4.10
N ALA A 87 7.57 -0.45 -4.69
CA ALA A 87 6.82 0.41 -5.60
C ALA A 87 5.57 1.02 -4.92
N CYS A 88 4.77 1.81 -5.66
CA CYS A 88 3.55 2.46 -5.12
C CYS A 88 3.76 3.29 -3.84
N PHE A 89 4.94 3.91 -3.68
CA PHE A 89 5.15 5.01 -2.76
C PHE A 89 4.64 6.28 -3.41
N THR A 90 3.32 6.43 -3.42
CA THR A 90 2.62 7.32 -4.33
C THR A 90 1.78 8.32 -3.56
N ARG A 91 1.94 9.60 -3.91
CA ARG A 91 1.04 10.67 -3.50
C ARG A 91 0.05 10.95 -4.63
N TYR A 92 -1.25 11.01 -4.32
CA TYR A 92 -2.30 11.02 -5.34
C TYR A 92 -2.37 12.34 -6.13
N LYS A 93 -2.04 13.46 -5.48
CA LYS A 93 -2.02 14.77 -6.16
C LYS A 93 -1.01 14.80 -7.29
N GLU A 94 0.23 14.39 -7.04
CA GLU A 94 1.28 14.37 -8.06
C GLU A 94 0.99 13.33 -9.14
N LEU A 95 0.35 12.21 -8.80
CA LEU A 95 -0.13 11.23 -9.78
C LEU A 95 -1.15 11.83 -10.76
N ILE A 96 -2.07 12.68 -10.26
CA ILE A 96 -3.06 13.41 -11.07
C ILE A 96 -2.36 14.46 -11.91
N GLU A 97 -1.50 15.29 -11.34
CA GLU A 97 -0.78 16.38 -12.00
C GLU A 97 0.07 15.87 -13.17
N GLN A 98 0.71 14.72 -12.98
CA GLN A 98 1.53 14.06 -14.01
C GLN A 98 0.73 13.16 -14.97
N ARG A 99 -0.61 13.11 -14.84
CA ARG A 99 -1.52 12.33 -15.70
C ARG A 99 -1.20 10.83 -15.72
N GLN A 100 -0.76 10.28 -14.59
CA GLN A 100 -0.34 8.88 -14.45
C GLN A 100 -1.41 7.98 -13.81
N LEU A 101 -2.66 8.45 -13.70
CA LEU A 101 -3.77 7.65 -13.13
C LEU A 101 -3.96 6.29 -13.80
N LYS A 102 -3.61 6.18 -15.09
CA LYS A 102 -3.66 4.90 -15.84
C LYS A 102 -2.71 3.83 -15.32
N ALA A 103 -1.73 4.20 -14.48
CA ALA A 103 -0.80 3.26 -13.86
C ALA A 103 -1.45 2.46 -12.71
N HIS A 104 -2.63 2.89 -12.26
CA HIS A 104 -3.36 2.25 -11.15
C HIS A 104 -4.72 1.73 -11.60
N GLY A 105 -5.13 0.57 -11.06
CA GLY A 105 -6.44 -0.02 -11.33
C GLY A 105 -7.58 0.71 -10.61
N ILE A 106 -8.80 0.48 -11.07
CA ILE A 106 -10.01 1.15 -10.54
C ILE A 106 -10.29 0.81 -9.06
N TYR A 107 -9.79 -0.32 -8.55
CA TYR A 107 -9.96 -0.75 -7.15
C TYR A 107 -9.44 0.27 -6.14
N TYR A 108 -8.44 1.03 -6.55
CA TYR A 108 -7.62 1.91 -5.73
C TYR A 108 -8.32 3.19 -5.26
N PHE A 109 -9.42 3.57 -5.91
CA PHE A 109 -10.05 4.86 -5.72
C PHE A 109 -11.05 4.87 -4.57
N VAL A 110 -10.80 5.76 -3.59
CA VAL A 110 -11.71 6.03 -2.48
C VAL A 110 -12.38 7.39 -2.71
N PRO A 111 -13.71 7.43 -2.92
CA PRO A 111 -14.40 8.68 -3.21
C PRO A 111 -14.18 9.73 -2.13
N GLY A 112 -13.82 10.94 -2.56
CA GLY A 112 -13.71 12.10 -1.68
C GLY A 112 -12.46 12.18 -0.79
N ILE A 113 -11.55 11.18 -0.84
CA ILE A 113 -10.38 11.13 0.05
C ILE A 113 -9.54 12.42 -0.01
N LEU A 114 -9.31 12.96 -1.21
CA LEU A 114 -8.49 14.15 -1.42
C LEU A 114 -9.13 15.47 -0.95
N ASN A 115 -10.40 15.44 -0.55
CA ASN A 115 -11.05 16.58 0.12
C ASN A 115 -10.57 16.73 1.57
N HIS A 116 -9.92 15.71 2.13
CA HIS A 116 -9.52 15.66 3.53
C HIS A 116 -8.01 15.54 3.70
N PHE A 117 -7.38 14.60 2.98
CA PHE A 117 -5.94 14.31 3.07
C PHE A 117 -5.45 13.56 1.83
N ASP A 118 -4.14 13.40 1.71
CA ASP A 118 -3.51 12.51 0.75
C ASP A 118 -2.78 11.38 1.49
N THR A 119 -2.05 10.54 0.80
CA THR A 119 -1.47 9.28 1.31
C THR A 119 -0.49 9.46 2.47
N GLU A 120 0.13 10.63 2.60
CA GLU A 120 0.99 10.93 3.75
C GLU A 120 0.28 10.81 5.10
N ALA A 121 -1.01 11.15 5.15
CA ALA A 121 -1.77 11.03 6.39
C ALA A 121 -2.03 9.58 6.77
N ILE A 122 -2.24 8.72 5.77
CA ILE A 122 -2.45 7.29 5.99
C ILE A 122 -1.14 6.61 6.39
N MET A 123 -0.08 6.84 5.62
CA MET A 123 1.25 6.27 5.90
C MET A 123 1.79 6.74 7.26
N GLY A 124 1.48 7.98 7.66
CA GLY A 124 1.83 8.52 8.97
C GLY A 124 1.24 7.76 10.16
N LEU A 125 0.09 7.06 9.97
CA LEU A 125 -0.51 6.22 11.01
C LEU A 125 0.31 4.95 11.32
N ILE A 126 1.27 4.60 10.46
CA ILE A 126 2.18 3.47 10.71
C ILE A 126 3.17 3.81 11.84
N ALA A 127 3.57 5.08 11.94
CA ALA A 127 4.53 5.51 12.96
C ALA A 127 4.05 5.20 14.38
N PRO A 128 4.94 4.81 15.29
CA PRO A 128 6.39 4.69 15.14
C PRO A 128 6.91 3.31 14.69
N ARG A 129 6.04 2.45 14.16
CA ARG A 129 6.40 1.09 13.71
C ARG A 129 7.33 1.15 12.49
N PRO A 130 8.26 0.17 12.33
CA PRO A 130 9.18 0.12 11.19
C PRO A 130 8.46 0.11 9.84
N PHE A 131 8.85 1.05 8.96
CA PHE A 131 8.33 1.19 7.60
C PHE A 131 9.47 1.44 6.60
N LEU A 132 9.70 0.47 5.73
CA LEU A 132 10.65 0.56 4.62
C LEU A 132 9.92 0.70 3.30
N VAL A 133 10.40 1.60 2.45
CA VAL A 133 9.91 1.78 1.08
C VAL A 133 11.04 1.62 0.09
N LEU A 134 10.82 0.82 -0.95
CA LEU A 134 11.77 0.51 -2.02
C LEU A 134 11.13 0.85 -3.36
N THR A 135 11.57 1.90 -4.03
CA THR A 135 10.91 2.39 -5.27
C THR A 135 11.94 2.85 -6.29
N GLY A 136 11.64 2.65 -7.57
CA GLY A 136 12.47 3.18 -8.66
C GLY A 136 12.09 4.62 -9.02
N ASP A 137 13.06 5.45 -9.38
CA ASP A 137 12.83 6.85 -9.79
C ASP A 137 12.16 7.00 -11.16
N SER A 138 12.11 5.92 -11.93
CA SER A 138 11.50 5.86 -13.27
C SER A 138 10.16 5.10 -13.27
N ASP A 139 9.58 4.84 -12.08
CA ASP A 139 8.27 4.21 -11.94
C ASP A 139 7.15 5.23 -12.15
N ALA A 140 6.43 5.08 -13.27
CA ALA A 140 5.31 5.96 -13.62
C ALA A 140 4.14 5.90 -12.60
N GLY A 141 4.02 4.81 -11.85
CA GLY A 141 3.04 4.66 -10.76
C GLY A 141 3.40 5.40 -9.48
N SER A 142 4.63 5.92 -9.38
CA SER A 142 5.14 6.61 -8.19
C SER A 142 5.96 7.84 -8.61
N PRO A 143 5.31 8.96 -8.97
CA PRO A 143 6.01 10.17 -9.40
C PRO A 143 7.05 10.65 -8.37
N LEU A 144 8.28 10.91 -8.83
CA LEU A 144 9.42 11.26 -7.98
C LEU A 144 9.16 12.47 -7.08
N GLU A 145 8.47 13.49 -7.57
CA GLU A 145 8.10 14.67 -6.80
C GLU A 145 7.19 14.32 -5.62
N GLY A 146 6.22 13.43 -5.86
CA GLY A 146 5.33 12.91 -4.81
C GLY A 146 6.09 12.08 -3.77
N MET A 147 7.04 11.24 -4.21
CA MET A 147 7.89 10.47 -3.30
C MET A 147 8.68 11.37 -2.37
N LYS A 148 9.30 12.44 -2.88
CA LYS A 148 10.05 13.41 -2.05
C LYS A 148 9.18 14.12 -1.01
N VAL A 149 7.93 14.46 -1.37
CA VAL A 149 6.99 15.05 -0.41
C VAL A 149 6.64 14.04 0.68
N LEU A 150 6.42 12.78 0.32
CA LEU A 150 6.14 11.70 1.29
C LEU A 150 7.33 11.49 2.23
N GLU A 151 8.56 11.39 1.71
CA GLU A 151 9.78 11.27 2.52
C GLU A 151 9.84 12.38 3.57
N GLN A 152 9.77 13.65 3.15
CA GLN A 152 9.85 14.80 4.06
C GLN A 152 8.77 14.76 5.15
N LYS A 153 7.53 14.39 4.78
CA LYS A 153 6.41 14.35 5.74
C LYS A 153 6.56 13.19 6.72
N LEU A 154 6.94 12.01 6.24
CA LEU A 154 7.12 10.85 7.09
C LEU A 154 8.34 11.00 8.01
N ASP A 155 9.46 11.53 7.54
CA ASP A 155 10.60 11.88 8.38
C ASP A 155 10.16 12.80 9.54
N THR A 156 9.32 13.81 9.24
CA THR A 156 8.78 14.69 10.26
C THR A 156 7.93 13.93 11.28
N VAL A 157 7.02 13.07 10.82
CA VAL A 157 6.14 12.28 11.70
C VAL A 157 6.96 11.34 12.60
N TYR A 158 7.90 10.60 12.03
CA TYR A 158 8.74 9.67 12.80
C TYR A 158 9.65 10.37 13.80
N SER A 159 10.11 11.59 13.48
CA SER A 159 10.90 12.42 14.40
C SER A 159 10.10 12.86 15.64
N LEU A 160 8.78 13.08 15.53
CA LEU A 160 7.91 13.40 16.67
C LEU A 160 7.86 12.27 17.71
N TYR A 161 8.07 11.01 17.26
CA TYR A 161 8.14 9.84 18.15
C TYR A 161 9.57 9.55 18.63
N ASN A 162 10.59 10.33 18.23
CA ASN A 162 12.01 10.02 18.42
C ASN A 162 12.39 8.64 17.87
N LYS A 163 11.84 8.31 16.69
CA LYS A 163 11.98 7.02 16.00
C LYS A 163 12.28 7.20 14.50
N SER A 164 13.12 8.17 14.17
CA SER A 164 13.50 8.45 12.78
C SER A 164 14.14 7.24 12.10
N GLU A 165 14.84 6.38 12.86
CA GLU A 165 15.45 5.15 12.36
C GLU A 165 14.43 4.10 11.90
N ASN A 166 13.17 4.21 12.31
CA ASN A 166 12.09 3.28 11.95
C ASN A 166 11.44 3.61 10.60
N PHE A 167 11.77 4.72 9.96
CA PHE A 167 11.35 5.01 8.60
C PHE A 167 12.56 5.08 7.68
N ARG A 168 12.49 4.38 6.56
CA ARG A 168 13.51 4.43 5.51
C ARG A 168 12.88 4.35 4.13
N SER A 169 13.28 5.25 3.23
CA SER A 169 12.95 5.21 1.82
C SER A 169 14.23 5.04 1.00
N ILE A 170 14.23 4.09 0.06
CA ILE A 170 15.32 3.89 -0.88
C ILE A 170 14.78 4.07 -2.30
N ILE A 171 15.24 5.12 -2.97
CA ILE A 171 14.89 5.41 -4.36
C ILE A 171 16.01 4.94 -5.27
N TYR A 172 15.75 3.89 -6.04
CA TYR A 172 16.71 3.29 -6.98
C TYR A 172 16.75 4.06 -8.29
N ARG A 173 17.95 4.45 -8.71
CA ARG A 173 18.17 5.22 -9.96
C ARG A 173 17.95 4.36 -11.20
N ASN A 174 17.37 4.98 -12.25
CA ASN A 174 17.08 4.35 -13.54
C ASN A 174 16.29 3.03 -13.40
N THR A 175 15.45 2.94 -12.38
CA THR A 175 14.70 1.75 -12.04
C THR A 175 13.21 2.05 -12.23
N GLY A 176 12.53 1.20 -12.96
CA GLY A 176 11.08 1.30 -13.20
C GLY A 176 10.29 0.48 -12.16
N HIS A 177 9.13 -0.03 -12.59
CA HIS A 177 8.19 -0.79 -11.78
C HIS A 177 8.64 -2.27 -11.65
N VAL A 178 9.65 -2.54 -10.83
CA VAL A 178 10.26 -3.87 -10.67
C VAL A 178 10.57 -4.17 -9.20
N TYR A 179 10.69 -5.46 -8.87
CA TYR A 179 11.18 -5.95 -7.58
C TYR A 179 12.49 -6.69 -7.80
N THR A 180 13.60 -6.00 -7.60
CA THR A 180 14.96 -6.53 -7.85
C THR A 180 15.42 -7.43 -6.69
N ASP A 181 16.47 -8.21 -6.93
CA ASP A 181 17.07 -9.05 -5.87
C ASP A 181 17.75 -8.21 -4.78
N GLU A 182 18.25 -7.02 -5.13
CA GLU A 182 18.74 -6.05 -4.16
C GLU A 182 17.61 -5.57 -3.21
N MET A 183 16.46 -5.21 -3.76
CA MET A 183 15.28 -4.83 -2.96
C MET A 183 14.80 -5.98 -2.05
N LYS A 184 14.83 -7.23 -2.53
CA LYS A 184 14.49 -8.41 -1.71
C LYS A 184 15.47 -8.59 -0.56
N THR A 185 16.76 -8.33 -0.79
CA THR A 185 17.80 -8.39 0.25
C THR A 185 17.55 -7.32 1.31
N GLU A 186 17.25 -6.08 0.92
CA GLU A 186 16.90 -5.00 1.84
C GLU A 186 15.64 -5.31 2.65
N MET A 187 14.60 -5.87 2.03
CA MET A 187 13.37 -6.30 2.70
C MET A 187 13.66 -7.36 3.77
N LEU A 188 14.42 -8.42 3.41
CA LEU A 188 14.78 -9.48 4.36
C LEU A 188 15.62 -8.94 5.53
N TYR A 189 16.55 -8.03 5.25
CA TYR A 189 17.33 -7.37 6.29
C TYR A 189 16.42 -6.58 7.24
N TRP A 190 15.49 -5.79 6.70
CA TRP A 190 14.57 -4.95 7.48
C TRP A 190 13.70 -5.75 8.45
N PHE A 191 13.18 -6.90 8.03
CA PHE A 191 12.37 -7.75 8.91
C PHE A 191 13.18 -8.52 9.96
N ASN A 192 14.51 -8.57 9.84
CA ASN A 192 15.39 -9.26 10.79
C ASN A 192 16.09 -8.31 11.78
N THR A 193 15.90 -7.01 11.63
CA THR A 193 16.43 -5.99 12.56
C THR A 193 15.37 -5.55 13.54
#